data_f08e55e3f3766860a4c8192b69b9dc85
#
_entry.id   f08e55e3f3766860a4c8192b69b9dc85
#
_cell.length_a   1.000
_cell.length_b   1.000
_cell.length_c   1.000
_cell.angle_alpha   90.00
_cell.angle_beta   90.00
_cell.angle_gamma   90.00
#
_symmetry.space_group_name_H-M   'P 1'
#
loop_
_entity.id
_entity.type
_entity.pdbx_description
1 polymer ?
#
loop_
_entity_poly.entity_id
_entity_poly.type
_entity_poly.pdbx_seq_one_letter_code
_entity_poly.pdbx_strand_id
1 'polypeptide(L)'
;MKELTRERFERIKEETSKTGGCTFENLEVVHYSSGYQVATTNKTIEAVTDSQLFEALKATDGNGGTWVNNGAVYVDRSYYESDLQKALIAGKKYNQLAIWNWSAMDEIKVK
;
A
#
# COMPACT_ATOMS: atom_id res chain seq x y z
N MET A 1 8.11 12.55 8.71
CA MET A 1 7.48 12.09 7.46
C MET A 1 7.79 13.07 6.33
N LYS A 2 8.06 12.56 5.15
CA LYS A 2 8.30 13.41 3.98
C LYS A 2 7.00 14.05 3.50
N GLU A 3 7.12 15.20 2.89
CA GLU A 3 5.99 15.87 2.29
C GLU A 3 5.61 15.21 0.96
N LEU A 4 4.31 15.12 0.68
CA LEU A 4 3.84 14.66 -0.62
C LEU A 4 4.01 15.79 -1.65
N THR A 5 5.16 15.80 -2.30
CA THR A 5 5.45 16.74 -3.38
C THR A 5 4.79 16.31 -4.67
N ARG A 6 4.73 17.21 -5.65
CA ARG A 6 4.22 16.86 -6.97
C ARG A 6 5.03 15.73 -7.60
N GLU A 7 6.35 15.74 -7.44
CA GLU A 7 7.22 14.70 -7.98
C GLU A 7 6.91 13.33 -7.38
N ARG A 8 6.74 13.26 -6.05
CA ARG A 8 6.36 12.01 -5.37
C ARG A 8 4.99 11.53 -5.78
N PHE A 9 4.03 12.45 -5.90
CA PHE A 9 2.69 12.14 -6.37
C PHE A 9 2.71 11.54 -7.78
N GLU A 10 3.41 12.20 -8.71
CA GLU A 10 3.49 11.73 -10.10
C GLU A 10 4.19 10.37 -10.18
N ARG A 11 5.21 10.14 -9.37
CA ARG A 11 5.93 8.86 -9.34
C ARG A 11 5.01 7.72 -8.87
N ILE A 12 4.25 7.93 -7.81
CA ILE A 12 3.31 6.93 -7.29
C ILE A 12 2.20 6.68 -8.32
N LYS A 13 1.66 7.74 -8.89
CA LYS A 13 0.61 7.66 -9.91
C LYS A 13 1.10 6.90 -11.15
N GLU A 14 2.29 7.22 -11.63
CA GLU A 14 2.88 6.57 -12.80
C GLU A 14 3.08 5.08 -12.56
N GLU A 15 3.66 4.71 -11.44
CA GLU A 15 3.87 3.31 -11.09
C GLU A 15 2.54 2.55 -10.97
N THR A 16 1.56 3.16 -10.33
CA THR A 16 0.22 2.59 -10.19
C THR A 16 -0.42 2.34 -11.55
N SER A 17 -0.34 3.30 -12.46
CA SER A 17 -0.91 3.17 -13.81
C SER A 17 -0.17 2.12 -14.63
N LYS A 18 1.14 2.05 -14.50
CA LYS A 18 1.99 1.16 -15.29
C LYS A 18 1.87 -0.30 -14.89
N THR A 19 1.81 -0.58 -13.59
CA THR A 19 1.84 -1.96 -13.08
C THR A 19 0.54 -2.42 -12.44
N GLY A 20 -0.45 -1.52 -12.31
CA GLY A 20 -1.73 -1.84 -11.68
C GLY A 20 -1.76 -1.60 -10.19
N GLY A 21 -0.65 -1.23 -9.59
CA GLY A 21 -0.54 -0.91 -8.17
C GLY A 21 0.90 -0.69 -7.76
N CYS A 22 1.10 -0.13 -6.58
CA CYS A 22 2.45 0.02 -6.03
C CYS A 22 2.39 0.06 -4.50
N THR A 23 3.55 -0.14 -3.89
CA THR A 23 3.76 0.06 -2.46
C THR A 23 4.71 1.23 -2.27
N PHE A 24 4.43 2.06 -1.28
CA PHE A 24 5.30 3.18 -0.97
C PHE A 24 5.60 3.24 0.52
N GLU A 25 6.79 3.70 0.83
CA GLU A 25 7.27 3.89 2.19
C GLU A 25 7.84 5.28 2.26
N ASN A 26 7.38 6.06 3.22
CA ASN A 26 7.77 7.45 3.36
C ASN A 26 7.52 8.24 2.06
N LEU A 27 6.41 7.92 1.39
CA LEU A 27 5.96 8.53 0.12
C LEU A 27 6.89 8.28 -1.06
N GLU A 28 7.73 7.26 -1.00
CA GLU A 28 8.57 6.84 -2.12
C GLU A 28 8.23 5.40 -2.49
N VAL A 29 8.14 5.14 -3.79
CA VAL A 29 7.85 3.80 -4.30
C VAL A 29 8.95 2.84 -3.86
N VAL A 30 8.56 1.72 -3.28
CA VAL A 30 9.50 0.67 -2.84
C VAL A 30 9.11 -0.67 -3.44
N HIS A 31 10.10 -1.55 -3.54
CA HIS A 31 9.91 -2.91 -4.03
C HIS A 31 10.86 -3.83 -3.28
N TYR A 32 10.30 -4.70 -2.45
CA TYR A 32 11.10 -5.62 -1.64
C TYR A 32 11.20 -6.97 -2.34
N SER A 33 12.34 -7.66 -2.13
CA SER A 33 12.56 -9.01 -2.67
C SER A 33 12.09 -10.10 -1.70
N SER A 34 11.86 -9.75 -0.44
CA SER A 34 11.39 -10.68 0.59
C SER A 34 10.67 -9.90 1.69
N GLY A 35 10.10 -10.62 2.65
CA GLY A 35 9.35 -10.01 3.73
C GLY A 35 7.88 -9.86 3.38
N TYR A 36 7.17 -9.07 4.17
CA TYR A 36 5.72 -9.01 4.13
C TYR A 36 5.23 -7.58 4.22
N GLN A 37 4.08 -7.32 3.61
CA GLN A 37 3.40 -6.03 3.72
C GLN A 37 2.08 -6.25 4.43
N VAL A 38 1.84 -5.47 5.48
CA VAL A 38 0.67 -5.63 6.35
C VAL A 38 -0.15 -4.35 6.32
N ALA A 39 -1.39 -4.45 5.90
CA ALA A 39 -2.31 -3.31 5.94
C ALA A 39 -2.73 -3.04 7.39
N THR A 40 -2.80 -1.77 7.76
CA THR A 40 -3.12 -1.35 9.12
C THR A 40 -4.56 -0.85 9.26
N THR A 41 -5.34 -0.95 8.19
CA THR A 41 -6.75 -0.58 8.19
C THR A 41 -7.51 -1.51 7.27
N ASN A 42 -8.78 -1.78 7.61
CA ASN A 42 -9.68 -2.50 6.72
C ASN A 42 -10.51 -1.55 5.86
N LYS A 43 -10.20 -0.26 5.91
CA LYS A 43 -10.84 0.76 5.08
C LYS A 43 -9.87 1.22 4.01
N THR A 44 -10.31 1.19 2.78
CA THR A 44 -9.57 1.73 1.66
C THR A 44 -10.23 3.01 1.18
N ILE A 45 -9.45 3.91 0.63
CA ILE A 45 -9.96 5.15 0.07
C ILE A 45 -9.97 5.00 -1.45
N GLU A 46 -11.15 5.16 -2.04
CA GLU A 46 -11.31 5.13 -3.50
C GLU A 46 -11.06 6.52 -4.08
N ALA A 47 -10.21 6.60 -5.10
CA ALA A 47 -9.88 7.83 -5.78
C ALA A 47 -10.15 7.68 -7.27
N VAL A 48 -10.99 8.56 -7.82
CA VAL A 48 -11.30 8.58 -9.25
C VAL A 48 -10.75 9.83 -9.94
N THR A 49 -10.24 10.79 -9.18
CA THR A 49 -9.58 12.00 -9.70
C THR A 49 -8.21 12.15 -9.08
N ASP A 50 -7.34 12.95 -9.71
CA ASP A 50 -6.01 13.24 -9.18
C ASP A 50 -6.10 13.94 -7.83
N SER A 51 -7.05 14.84 -7.65
CA SER A 51 -7.25 15.53 -6.38
C SER A 51 -7.60 14.54 -5.26
N GLN A 52 -8.49 13.60 -5.53
CA GLN A 52 -8.86 12.56 -4.57
C GLN A 52 -7.67 11.64 -4.26
N LEU A 53 -6.88 11.29 -5.27
CA LEU A 53 -5.69 10.47 -5.08
C LEU A 53 -4.66 11.18 -4.22
N PHE A 54 -4.43 12.45 -4.46
CA PHE A 54 -3.51 13.27 -3.67
C PHE A 54 -3.90 13.26 -2.20
N GLU A 55 -5.18 13.52 -1.91
CA GLU A 55 -5.69 13.53 -0.53
C GLU A 55 -5.63 12.14 0.12
N ALA A 56 -5.94 11.09 -0.64
CA ALA A 56 -5.86 9.72 -0.14
C ALA A 56 -4.42 9.34 0.23
N LEU A 57 -3.45 9.72 -0.59
CA LEU A 57 -2.04 9.46 -0.30
C LEU A 57 -1.57 10.20 0.94
N LYS A 58 -2.01 11.44 1.14
CA LYS A 58 -1.70 12.20 2.35
C LYS A 58 -2.23 11.50 3.60
N ALA A 59 -3.39 10.87 3.50
CA ALA A 59 -4.03 10.20 4.64
C ALA A 59 -3.30 8.92 5.08
N THR A 60 -2.33 8.43 4.31
CA THR A 60 -1.59 7.22 4.65
C THR A 60 -0.45 7.44 5.64
N ASP A 61 -0.16 8.68 6.00
CA ASP A 61 1.03 9.05 6.80
C ASP A 61 2.34 8.57 6.17
N GLY A 62 2.34 8.41 4.85
CA GLY A 62 3.54 8.13 4.08
C GLY A 62 3.79 6.67 3.74
N ASN A 63 3.02 5.75 4.32
CA ASN A 63 3.25 4.30 4.13
C ASN A 63 1.96 3.60 3.72
N GLY A 64 1.98 2.97 2.57
CA GLY A 64 0.78 2.31 2.08
C GLY A 64 0.94 1.71 0.71
N GLY A 65 -0.20 1.45 0.09
CA GLY A 65 -0.26 0.88 -1.24
C GLY A 65 -1.41 1.43 -2.05
N THR A 66 -1.28 1.26 -3.35
CA THR A 66 -2.32 1.61 -4.32
C THR A 66 -2.61 0.40 -5.19
N TRP A 67 -3.84 0.31 -5.70
CA TRP A 67 -4.16 -0.64 -6.77
C TRP A 67 -5.33 -0.10 -7.59
N VAL A 68 -5.36 -0.50 -8.86
CA VAL A 68 -6.39 -0.09 -9.80
C VAL A 68 -7.46 -1.17 -9.87
N ASN A 69 -8.72 -0.76 -9.80
CA ASN A 69 -9.84 -1.65 -9.98
C ASN A 69 -11.03 -0.87 -10.56
N ASN A 70 -11.53 -1.32 -11.69
CA ASN A 70 -12.70 -0.71 -12.35
C ASN A 70 -12.56 0.80 -12.60
N GLY A 71 -11.37 1.24 -13.01
CA GLY A 71 -11.12 2.64 -13.35
C GLY A 71 -10.87 3.56 -12.17
N ALA A 72 -10.87 3.03 -10.95
CA ALA A 72 -10.55 3.78 -9.74
C ALA A 72 -9.24 3.30 -9.14
N VAL A 73 -8.58 4.16 -8.38
CA VAL A 73 -7.39 3.82 -7.61
C VAL A 73 -7.82 3.68 -6.15
N TYR A 74 -7.50 2.56 -5.56
CA TYR A 74 -7.73 2.32 -4.12
C TYR A 74 -6.43 2.50 -3.37
N VAL A 75 -6.50 3.16 -2.22
CA VAL A 75 -5.34 3.51 -1.40
C VAL A 75 -5.56 2.98 0.01
N ASP A 76 -4.55 2.30 0.57
CA ASP A 76 -4.58 1.87 1.96
C ASP A 76 -3.28 2.23 2.68
N ARG A 77 -3.33 2.14 4.01
CA ARG A 77 -2.15 2.24 4.86
C ARG A 77 -1.59 0.86 5.10
N SER A 78 -0.28 0.72 4.99
CA SER A 78 0.39 -0.55 5.23
C SER A 78 1.83 -0.30 5.64
N TYR A 79 2.48 -1.33 6.18
CA TYR A 79 3.89 -1.24 6.54
C TYR A 79 4.60 -2.56 6.24
N TYR A 80 5.92 -2.48 6.11
CA TYR A 80 6.77 -3.62 5.85
C TYR A 80 7.15 -4.34 7.14
N GLU A 81 7.08 -5.67 7.13
CA GLU A 81 7.51 -6.52 8.23
C GLU A 81 8.35 -7.68 7.67
N SER A 82 9.57 -7.85 8.16
CA SER A 82 10.46 -8.89 7.67
C SER A 82 10.17 -10.28 8.25
N ASP A 83 9.56 -10.35 9.44
CA ASP A 83 9.30 -11.60 10.17
C ASP A 83 7.87 -12.10 9.92
N LEU A 84 7.74 -13.36 9.48
CA LEU A 84 6.44 -13.95 9.17
C LEU A 84 5.51 -14.00 10.39
N GLN A 85 6.02 -14.40 11.56
CA GLN A 85 5.18 -14.50 12.74
C GLN A 85 4.65 -13.13 13.17
N LYS A 86 5.51 -12.13 13.15
CA LYS A 86 5.09 -10.75 13.46
C LYS A 86 4.07 -10.24 12.44
N ALA A 87 4.27 -10.55 11.16
CA ALA A 87 3.33 -10.14 10.12
C ALA A 87 1.96 -10.79 10.30
N LEU A 88 1.92 -12.08 10.65
CA LEU A 88 0.66 -12.78 10.89
C LEU A 88 -0.06 -12.25 12.13
N ILE A 89 0.67 -11.97 13.20
CA ILE A 89 0.12 -11.36 14.42
C ILE A 89 -0.47 -10.00 14.09
N ALA A 90 0.25 -9.18 13.35
CA ALA A 90 -0.23 -7.86 12.94
C ALA A 90 -1.45 -7.95 12.03
N GLY A 91 -1.46 -8.91 11.09
CA GLY A 91 -2.62 -9.13 10.23
C GLY A 91 -3.88 -9.43 11.02
N LYS A 92 -3.77 -10.25 12.06
CA LYS A 92 -4.89 -10.53 12.97
C LYS A 92 -5.29 -9.29 13.76
N LYS A 93 -4.32 -8.56 14.29
CA LYS A 93 -4.55 -7.33 15.07
C LYS A 93 -5.33 -6.30 14.27
N TYR A 94 -5.00 -6.13 13.00
CA TYR A 94 -5.64 -5.16 12.12
C TYR A 94 -6.81 -5.74 11.33
N ASN A 95 -7.25 -6.94 11.69
CA ASN A 95 -8.42 -7.60 11.11
C ASN A 95 -8.32 -7.78 9.59
N GLN A 96 -7.14 -8.16 9.13
CA GLN A 96 -6.89 -8.38 7.70
C GLN A 96 -7.22 -9.82 7.31
N LEU A 97 -7.72 -10.00 6.09
CA LEU A 97 -7.96 -11.33 5.53
C LEU A 97 -6.66 -11.98 5.09
N ALA A 98 -5.69 -11.19 4.66
CA ALA A 98 -4.42 -11.66 4.12
C ALA A 98 -3.33 -10.62 4.34
N ILE A 99 -2.08 -11.06 4.27
CA ILE A 99 -0.89 -10.22 4.19
C ILE A 99 -0.19 -10.50 2.87
N TRP A 100 0.61 -9.54 2.38
CA TRP A 100 1.34 -9.69 1.12
C TRP A 100 2.71 -10.30 1.37
N ASN A 101 3.06 -11.33 0.62
CA ASN A 101 4.37 -11.99 0.66
C ASN A 101 5.20 -11.52 -0.54
N TRP A 102 6.20 -10.69 -0.28
CA TRP A 102 7.01 -10.09 -1.34
C TRP A 102 7.78 -11.10 -2.19
N SER A 103 8.36 -12.14 -1.56
CA SER A 103 9.17 -13.12 -2.30
C SER A 103 8.33 -13.95 -3.26
N ALA A 104 7.10 -14.26 -2.91
CA ALA A 104 6.20 -15.05 -3.73
C ALA A 104 5.33 -14.17 -4.65
N MET A 105 5.28 -12.86 -4.41
CA MET A 105 4.37 -11.94 -5.08
C MET A 105 2.93 -12.43 -5.00
N ASP A 106 2.52 -12.85 -3.81
CA ASP A 106 1.22 -13.45 -3.55
C ASP A 106 0.80 -13.22 -2.12
N GLU A 107 -0.47 -13.47 -1.82
CA GLU A 107 -1.03 -13.28 -0.50
C GLU A 107 -0.86 -14.52 0.37
N ILE A 108 -0.73 -14.31 1.68
CA ILE A 108 -0.84 -15.35 2.70
C ILE A 108 -2.10 -15.04 3.49
N LYS A 109 -3.03 -15.99 3.55
CA LYS A 109 -4.29 -15.81 4.28
C LYS A 109 -4.03 -15.81 5.77
N VAL A 110 -4.60 -14.83 6.46
CA VAL A 110 -4.54 -14.69 7.92
C VAL A 110 -5.74 -15.36 8.57
N LYS A 111 -6.88 -15.32 7.87
CA LYS A 111 -8.15 -15.89 8.36
C LYS A 111 -8.62 -17.02 7.48
#